data_a1a48297b7ef86eb1f19f87e0ef3d0d3
#
_entry.id   a1a48297b7ef86eb1f19f87e0ef3d0d3
#
_cell.length_a   1.000
_cell.length_b   1.000
_cell.length_c   1.000
_cell.angle_alpha   90.00
_cell.angle_beta   90.00
_cell.angle_gamma   90.00
#
_symmetry.space_group_name_H-M   'P 1'
#
loop_
_entity.id
_entity.type
_entity.pdbx_description
1 polymer ?
#
loop_
_entity_poly.entity_id
_entity_poly.type
_entity_poly.pdbx_seq_one_letter_code
_entity_poly.pdbx_strand_id
1 'polypeptide(L)'
;KEYRIIFTEPLDAEITDKEGFGIENLSWCPEVYFADNVIRNNRARGTLFSTPLKTVVERNLFDHTSGTAILLCGDCNGWFETGACRNVLIRNNRFINALTNMFQFTEAVISIYPEIPDLEHQKKYFHGGKGEKGVVIEDNYFETFDRPVLFAKSIDGLVFKNNVIRQNTDYPAFHHNKTRFRLLHTRNVKIEKNNFEDGDESVVRE
;
A
#
# COMPACT_ATOMS: atom_id res chain seq x y z
N LYS A 1 -28.12 -19.31 -3.00
CA LYS A 1 -27.54 -20.65 -2.88
C LYS A 1 -26.69 -20.63 -1.62
N GLU A 2 -26.84 -21.63 -0.77
CA GLU A 2 -26.01 -21.83 0.40
C GLU A 2 -24.97 -22.92 0.11
N TYR A 3 -23.78 -22.74 0.61
CA TYR A 3 -22.70 -23.72 0.49
C TYR A 3 -22.21 -24.09 1.89
N ARG A 4 -21.95 -25.37 2.12
CA ARG A 4 -21.33 -25.87 3.35
C ARG A 4 -19.86 -26.11 3.07
N ILE A 5 -18.99 -25.43 3.82
CA ILE A 5 -17.54 -25.63 3.77
C ILE A 5 -17.14 -26.46 4.99
N ILE A 6 -16.36 -27.51 4.79
CA ILE A 6 -15.83 -28.38 5.85
C ILE A 6 -14.33 -28.20 5.85
N PHE A 7 -13.79 -27.81 7.00
CA PHE A 7 -12.35 -27.66 7.21
C PHE A 7 -11.78 -28.95 7.80
N THR A 8 -10.57 -29.30 7.40
CA THR A 8 -9.84 -30.46 7.94
C THR A 8 -9.27 -30.21 9.33
N GLU A 9 -9.08 -28.94 9.68
CA GLU A 9 -8.62 -28.50 10.99
C GLU A 9 -9.61 -27.52 11.61
N PRO A 10 -9.67 -27.44 12.95
CA PRO A 10 -10.51 -26.45 13.62
C PRO A 10 -10.15 -25.01 13.20
N LEU A 11 -11.15 -24.20 12.97
CA LEU A 11 -10.95 -22.76 12.80
C LEU A 11 -10.49 -22.12 14.13
N ASP A 12 -9.77 -21.00 14.01
CA ASP A 12 -9.41 -20.18 15.17
C ASP A 12 -10.67 -19.79 15.96
N ALA A 13 -10.62 -19.92 17.28
CA ALA A 13 -11.75 -19.64 18.16
C ALA A 13 -12.21 -18.17 18.10
N GLU A 14 -11.40 -17.26 17.57
CA GLU A 14 -11.80 -15.88 17.33
C GLU A 14 -12.73 -15.73 16.12
N ILE A 15 -12.83 -16.72 15.24
CA ILE A 15 -13.72 -16.71 14.09
C ILE A 15 -15.11 -17.08 14.56
N THR A 16 -16.01 -16.11 14.57
CA THR A 16 -17.40 -16.28 15.03
C THR A 16 -18.39 -15.92 13.93
N ASP A 17 -19.64 -16.32 14.11
CA ASP A 17 -20.76 -15.96 13.22
C ASP A 17 -21.23 -14.50 13.37
N LYS A 18 -20.67 -13.77 14.32
CA LYS A 18 -21.06 -12.40 14.65
C LYS A 18 -20.17 -11.33 14.00
N GLU A 19 -19.02 -11.72 13.48
CA GLU A 19 -18.06 -10.84 12.85
C GLU A 19 -17.92 -11.22 11.38
N GLY A 20 -17.77 -10.24 10.50
CA GLY A 20 -17.60 -10.47 9.07
C GLY A 20 -16.22 -11.02 8.75
N PHE A 21 -16.08 -12.33 8.62
CA PHE A 21 -14.85 -13.00 8.17
C PHE A 21 -14.94 -13.37 6.70
N GLY A 22 -13.87 -13.11 5.97
CA GLY A 22 -13.66 -13.59 4.61
C GLY A 22 -12.80 -14.85 4.59
N ILE A 23 -13.09 -15.75 3.67
CA ILE A 23 -12.27 -16.92 3.37
C ILE A 23 -11.61 -16.71 2.03
N GLU A 24 -10.28 -16.84 2.01
CA GLU A 24 -9.49 -16.68 0.80
C GLU A 24 -8.82 -18.01 0.40
N ASN A 25 -8.95 -18.40 -0.88
CA ASN A 25 -8.26 -19.57 -1.42
C ASN A 25 -6.84 -19.18 -1.89
N LEU A 26 -5.86 -19.41 -1.05
CA LEU A 26 -4.46 -19.06 -1.36
C LEU A 26 -3.85 -19.90 -2.49
N SER A 27 -4.43 -21.04 -2.86
CA SER A 27 -3.93 -21.86 -3.98
C SER A 27 -4.06 -21.17 -5.34
N TRP A 28 -4.90 -20.16 -5.43
CA TRP A 28 -5.15 -19.40 -6.66
C TRP A 28 -4.49 -18.02 -6.65
N CYS A 29 -3.87 -17.63 -5.54
CA CYS A 29 -3.14 -16.37 -5.46
C CYS A 29 -1.75 -16.52 -6.09
N PRO A 30 -1.31 -15.60 -6.93
CA PRO A 30 0.04 -15.64 -7.51
C PRO A 30 1.08 -14.99 -6.59
N GLU A 31 2.31 -15.43 -6.68
CA GLU A 31 3.45 -14.57 -6.41
C GLU A 31 3.62 -13.59 -7.58
N VAL A 32 4.05 -12.37 -7.30
CA VAL A 32 4.19 -11.31 -8.31
C VAL A 32 5.62 -10.81 -8.37
N TYR A 33 6.17 -10.80 -9.57
CA TYR A 33 7.41 -10.10 -9.88
C TYR A 33 7.14 -9.08 -11.00
N PHE A 34 7.07 -7.81 -10.62
CA PHE A 34 6.75 -6.70 -11.51
C PHE A 34 7.97 -5.80 -11.66
N ALA A 35 8.67 -5.89 -12.77
CA ALA A 35 9.95 -5.23 -12.96
C ALA A 35 10.16 -4.69 -14.37
N ASP A 36 11.02 -3.67 -14.48
CA ASP A 36 11.50 -3.10 -15.74
C ASP A 36 10.39 -2.52 -16.64
N ASN A 37 9.28 -2.03 -16.04
CA ASN A 37 8.15 -1.46 -16.76
C ASN A 37 8.16 0.07 -16.73
N VAL A 38 7.50 0.65 -17.73
CA VAL A 38 7.17 2.08 -17.77
C VAL A 38 5.65 2.24 -17.68
N ILE A 39 5.18 2.82 -16.57
CA ILE A 39 3.77 3.10 -16.29
C ILE A 39 3.60 4.62 -16.39
N ARG A 40 2.92 5.11 -17.41
CA ARG A 40 2.83 6.53 -17.70
C ARG A 40 1.42 6.99 -18.00
N ASN A 41 1.06 8.17 -17.44
CA ASN A 41 -0.20 8.86 -17.73
C ASN A 41 -1.47 8.01 -17.44
N ASN A 42 -1.42 7.09 -16.48
CA ASN A 42 -2.58 6.29 -16.11
C ASN A 42 -3.62 7.15 -15.39
N ARG A 43 -4.89 7.00 -15.78
CA ARG A 43 -5.98 7.85 -15.30
C ARG A 43 -6.28 7.69 -13.80
N ALA A 44 -6.34 6.47 -13.28
CA ALA A 44 -6.72 6.25 -11.87
C ALA A 44 -5.47 5.99 -11.01
N ARG A 45 -4.83 4.88 -11.17
CA ARG A 45 -3.63 4.46 -10.44
C ARG A 45 -2.62 3.81 -11.38
N GLY A 46 -1.36 3.76 -10.97
CA GLY A 46 -0.33 3.08 -11.76
C GLY A 46 -0.53 1.57 -11.75
N THR A 47 -0.52 0.99 -10.55
CA THR A 47 -0.72 -0.46 -10.33
C THR A 47 -1.54 -0.71 -9.08
N LEU A 48 -2.17 -1.90 -9.02
CA LEU A 48 -2.80 -2.44 -7.82
C LEU A 48 -2.28 -3.86 -7.60
N PHE A 49 -1.86 -4.14 -6.38
CA PHE A 49 -1.48 -5.49 -5.94
C PHE A 49 -2.34 -5.86 -4.73
N SER A 50 -2.91 -7.07 -4.76
CA SER A 50 -3.82 -7.57 -3.75
C SER A 50 -3.62 -9.06 -3.47
N THR A 51 -2.39 -9.54 -3.51
CA THR A 51 -2.06 -10.93 -3.19
C THR A 51 -1.41 -11.06 -1.81
N PRO A 52 -1.75 -12.09 -1.03
CA PRO A 52 -1.10 -12.38 0.25
C PRO A 52 0.25 -13.09 0.10
N LEU A 53 0.64 -13.44 -1.13
CA LEU A 53 1.92 -14.06 -1.42
C LEU A 53 2.99 -13.00 -1.73
N LYS A 54 4.21 -13.47 -1.98
CA LYS A 54 5.34 -12.60 -2.24
C LYS A 54 5.10 -11.68 -3.43
N THR A 55 5.33 -10.39 -3.23
CA THR A 55 5.25 -9.37 -4.30
C THR A 55 6.56 -8.59 -4.34
N VAL A 56 7.21 -8.55 -5.50
CA VAL A 56 8.39 -7.73 -5.75
C VAL A 56 8.07 -6.75 -6.88
N VAL A 57 8.25 -5.46 -6.59
CA VAL A 57 8.07 -4.36 -7.55
C VAL A 57 9.38 -3.60 -7.64
N GLU A 58 10.10 -3.78 -8.75
CA GLU A 58 11.44 -3.20 -8.84
C GLU A 58 11.81 -2.68 -10.23
N ARG A 59 12.68 -1.67 -10.27
CA ARG A 59 13.22 -1.05 -11.49
C ARG A 59 12.15 -0.56 -12.47
N ASN A 60 10.99 -0.11 -11.94
CA ASN A 60 9.94 0.47 -12.76
C ASN A 60 10.02 2.00 -12.76
N LEU A 61 9.53 2.60 -13.82
CA LEU A 61 9.23 4.02 -13.90
C LEU A 61 7.72 4.23 -13.81
N PHE A 62 7.28 4.94 -12.78
CA PHE A 62 5.91 5.46 -12.63
C PHE A 62 5.96 6.96 -12.93
N ASP A 63 5.29 7.39 -13.97
CA ASP A 63 5.42 8.75 -14.51
C ASP A 63 4.05 9.36 -14.78
N HIS A 64 3.69 10.42 -14.03
CA HIS A 64 2.43 11.15 -14.16
C HIS A 64 1.18 10.26 -14.02
N THR A 65 1.12 9.39 -13.01
CA THR A 65 -0.12 8.70 -12.67
C THR A 65 -1.10 9.69 -12.04
N SER A 66 -2.38 9.65 -12.45
CA SER A 66 -3.37 10.59 -11.91
C SER A 66 -3.67 10.36 -10.44
N GLY A 67 -3.72 9.12 -9.99
CA GLY A 67 -3.80 8.74 -8.59
C GLY A 67 -2.49 8.18 -8.06
N THR A 68 -2.58 7.33 -7.06
CA THR A 68 -1.43 6.64 -6.48
C THR A 68 -0.66 5.84 -7.53
N ALA A 69 0.66 5.82 -7.45
CA ALA A 69 1.48 5.03 -8.36
C ALA A 69 1.38 3.54 -8.04
N ILE A 70 1.45 3.20 -6.75
CA ILE A 70 1.26 1.82 -6.28
C ILE A 70 0.19 1.79 -5.20
N LEU A 71 -0.82 0.96 -5.42
CA LEU A 71 -1.87 0.64 -4.45
C LEU A 71 -1.69 -0.79 -3.95
N LEU A 72 -1.53 -0.96 -2.65
CA LEU A 72 -1.65 -2.25 -1.96
C LEU A 72 -3.00 -2.27 -1.26
N CYS A 73 -3.95 -3.00 -1.81
CA CYS A 73 -5.32 -3.02 -1.33
C CYS A 73 -5.90 -4.42 -1.41
N GLY A 74 -6.63 -4.84 -0.39
CA GLY A 74 -7.55 -5.95 -0.45
C GLY A 74 -8.96 -5.40 -0.30
N ASP A 75 -9.87 -5.82 -1.15
CA ASP A 75 -11.27 -5.34 -1.15
C ASP A 75 -12.22 -6.47 -0.75
N CYS A 76 -12.73 -6.38 0.48
CA CYS A 76 -13.76 -7.27 1.01
C CYS A 76 -15.14 -6.57 1.07
N ASN A 77 -15.30 -5.41 0.45
CA ASN A 77 -16.50 -4.57 0.56
C ASN A 77 -17.25 -4.37 -0.76
N GLY A 78 -16.63 -4.55 -1.90
CA GLY A 78 -17.25 -4.29 -3.18
C GLY A 78 -16.82 -5.26 -4.28
N TRP A 79 -15.55 -5.29 -4.58
CA TRP A 79 -15.00 -6.09 -5.67
C TRP A 79 -14.63 -7.52 -5.23
N PHE A 80 -14.48 -7.75 -3.94
CA PHE A 80 -14.09 -9.06 -3.36
C PHE A 80 -12.79 -9.60 -3.97
N GLU A 81 -11.83 -8.72 -4.13
CA GLU A 81 -10.47 -9.07 -4.54
C GLU A 81 -9.72 -9.70 -3.36
N THR A 82 -8.61 -10.39 -3.64
CA THR A 82 -7.82 -11.04 -2.60
C THR A 82 -7.51 -10.14 -1.41
N GLY A 83 -7.27 -10.75 -0.29
CA GLY A 83 -7.11 -10.11 1.01
C GLY A 83 -5.79 -9.35 1.22
N ALA A 84 -5.14 -9.61 2.32
CA ALA A 84 -4.00 -8.84 2.80
C ALA A 84 -2.74 -8.99 1.96
N CYS A 85 -2.07 -7.88 1.64
CA CYS A 85 -0.73 -7.89 1.07
C CYS A 85 0.31 -8.26 2.14
N ARG A 86 1.16 -9.24 1.87
CA ARG A 86 2.22 -9.72 2.75
C ARG A 86 3.48 -9.98 1.96
N ASN A 87 4.64 -9.92 2.63
CA ASN A 87 5.94 -10.14 1.98
C ASN A 87 6.10 -9.30 0.71
N VAL A 88 5.98 -7.98 0.86
CA VAL A 88 6.05 -7.02 -0.25
C VAL A 88 7.38 -6.30 -0.23
N LEU A 89 8.07 -6.28 -1.37
CA LEU A 89 9.30 -5.52 -1.58
C LEU A 89 9.12 -4.57 -2.76
N ILE A 90 9.21 -3.27 -2.48
CA ILE A 90 9.18 -2.19 -3.49
C ILE A 90 10.54 -1.52 -3.48
N ARG A 91 11.35 -1.72 -4.53
CA ARG A 91 12.71 -1.19 -4.54
C ARG A 91 13.20 -0.72 -5.90
N ASN A 92 14.17 0.20 -5.89
CA ASN A 92 14.83 0.70 -7.10
C ASN A 92 13.85 1.24 -8.16
N ASN A 93 12.66 1.70 -7.77
CA ASN A 93 11.71 2.33 -8.68
C ASN A 93 11.93 3.84 -8.73
N ARG A 94 11.45 4.46 -9.80
CA ARG A 94 11.36 5.91 -9.94
C ARG A 94 9.88 6.31 -10.01
N PHE A 95 9.51 7.26 -9.17
CA PHE A 95 8.18 7.85 -9.11
C PHE A 95 8.27 9.33 -9.48
N ILE A 96 7.71 9.70 -10.61
CA ILE A 96 7.74 11.06 -11.13
C ILE A 96 6.32 11.61 -11.19
N ASN A 97 6.05 12.68 -10.43
CA ASN A 97 4.80 13.43 -10.47
C ASN A 97 3.52 12.57 -10.46
N ALA A 98 3.42 11.62 -9.54
CA ALA A 98 2.14 10.97 -9.27
C ALA A 98 1.16 11.95 -8.61
N LEU A 99 -0.11 11.59 -8.49
CA LEU A 99 -1.19 12.39 -7.89
C LEU A 99 -1.53 13.66 -8.68
N THR A 100 -1.49 13.60 -9.99
CA THR A 100 -1.83 14.77 -10.85
C THR A 100 -3.32 15.09 -10.87
N ASN A 101 -4.18 14.24 -10.24
CA ASN A 101 -5.61 14.46 -10.12
C ASN A 101 -6.15 13.91 -8.78
N MET A 102 -7.16 14.58 -8.20
CA MET A 102 -7.81 14.20 -6.93
C MET A 102 -9.05 13.32 -7.12
N PHE A 103 -9.10 12.50 -8.14
CA PHE A 103 -10.31 11.74 -8.46
C PHE A 103 -10.51 10.50 -7.59
N GLN A 104 -9.59 9.56 -7.58
CA GLN A 104 -9.67 8.29 -6.82
C GLN A 104 -8.26 7.79 -6.47
N PHE A 105 -8.16 7.06 -5.35
CA PHE A 105 -6.91 6.42 -4.94
C PHE A 105 -5.73 7.40 -4.90
N THR A 106 -5.96 8.54 -4.24
CA THR A 106 -5.03 9.68 -4.26
C THR A 106 -4.46 10.02 -2.90
N GLU A 107 -4.40 9.06 -1.96
CA GLU A 107 -3.92 9.36 -0.61
C GLU A 107 -2.43 9.71 -0.57
N ALA A 108 -1.62 8.99 -1.34
CA ALA A 108 -0.18 9.24 -1.47
C ALA A 108 0.39 8.59 -2.75
N VAL A 109 1.65 8.81 -3.06
CA VAL A 109 2.36 8.16 -4.19
C VAL A 109 2.30 6.63 -4.03
N ILE A 110 2.53 6.13 -2.83
CA ILE A 110 2.28 4.73 -2.45
C ILE A 110 1.19 4.72 -1.39
N SER A 111 0.12 3.97 -1.65
CA SER A 111 -1.01 3.84 -0.72
C SER A 111 -1.22 2.37 -0.33
N ILE A 112 -1.38 2.14 0.98
CA ILE A 112 -1.56 0.81 1.57
C ILE A 112 -2.76 0.86 2.49
N TYR A 113 -3.88 0.27 2.10
CA TYR A 113 -5.07 0.22 2.94
C TYR A 113 -6.04 -0.88 2.51
N PRO A 114 -6.84 -1.45 3.42
CA PRO A 114 -7.93 -2.35 3.05
C PRO A 114 -9.22 -1.59 2.72
N GLU A 115 -9.98 -2.12 1.78
CA GLU A 115 -11.40 -1.81 1.58
C GLU A 115 -12.23 -2.86 2.32
N ILE A 116 -12.54 -2.59 3.57
CA ILE A 116 -13.33 -3.46 4.43
C ILE A 116 -14.43 -2.66 5.13
N PRO A 117 -15.62 -3.24 5.43
CA PRO A 117 -16.77 -2.51 5.94
C PRO A 117 -16.45 -1.88 7.27
N ASP A 118 -15.94 -2.27 8.21
CA ASP A 118 -15.81 -1.72 9.57
C ASP A 118 -14.34 -1.61 10.02
N LEU A 119 -13.58 -0.86 9.24
CA LEU A 119 -12.15 -0.73 9.50
C LEU A 119 -11.82 -0.14 10.87
N GLU A 120 -12.64 0.80 11.38
CA GLU A 120 -12.37 1.50 12.65
C GLU A 120 -12.47 0.57 13.86
N HIS A 121 -13.27 -0.49 13.78
CA HIS A 121 -13.41 -1.49 14.84
C HIS A 121 -12.52 -2.72 14.63
N GLN A 122 -11.66 -2.71 13.62
CA GLN A 122 -10.77 -3.82 13.35
C GLN A 122 -9.73 -4.01 14.48
N LYS A 123 -9.77 -5.15 15.15
CA LYS A 123 -8.83 -5.48 16.24
C LYS A 123 -7.46 -5.91 15.75
N LYS A 124 -7.36 -6.50 14.56
CA LYS A 124 -6.13 -7.00 13.95
C LYS A 124 -5.71 -6.11 12.77
N TYR A 125 -4.43 -6.10 12.48
CA TYR A 125 -3.91 -5.39 11.32
C TYR A 125 -4.16 -6.20 10.06
N PHE A 126 -4.67 -5.55 9.02
CA PHE A 126 -5.03 -6.21 7.76
C PHE A 126 -3.79 -6.58 6.95
N HIS A 127 -2.93 -5.61 6.64
CA HIS A 127 -1.75 -5.82 5.82
C HIS A 127 -0.50 -6.14 6.64
N GLY A 128 0.54 -6.66 5.95
CA GLY A 128 1.84 -6.93 6.52
C GLY A 128 1.87 -8.19 7.37
N GLY A 129 2.76 -8.21 8.34
CA GLY A 129 3.03 -9.31 9.28
C GLY A 129 4.44 -9.20 9.83
N LYS A 130 4.77 -10.02 10.80
CA LYS A 130 6.11 -10.04 11.42
C LYS A 130 7.15 -10.60 10.47
N GLY A 131 8.37 -10.06 10.55
CA GLY A 131 9.53 -10.51 9.78
C GLY A 131 9.33 -10.34 8.28
N GLU A 132 9.54 -11.40 7.52
CA GLU A 132 9.44 -11.41 6.06
C GLU A 132 8.03 -11.14 5.52
N LYS A 133 7.01 -11.20 6.36
CA LYS A 133 5.62 -10.91 5.98
C LYS A 133 5.30 -9.41 5.97
N GLY A 134 6.27 -8.56 6.28
CA GLY A 134 6.10 -7.11 6.25
C GLY A 134 6.11 -6.52 4.84
N VAL A 135 5.98 -5.20 4.80
CA VAL A 135 6.14 -4.38 3.58
C VAL A 135 7.44 -3.60 3.70
N VAL A 136 8.31 -3.74 2.69
CA VAL A 136 9.58 -3.01 2.61
C VAL A 136 9.59 -2.13 1.37
N ILE A 137 9.86 -0.84 1.57
CA ILE A 137 9.97 0.19 0.52
C ILE A 137 11.37 0.78 0.64
N GLU A 138 12.27 0.42 -0.27
CA GLU A 138 13.68 0.78 -0.14
C GLU A 138 14.33 1.17 -1.47
N ASP A 139 15.37 2.00 -1.39
CA ASP A 139 16.21 2.37 -2.53
C ASP A 139 15.41 2.96 -3.72
N ASN A 140 14.28 3.60 -3.47
CA ASN A 140 13.47 4.24 -4.51
C ASN A 140 13.80 5.74 -4.63
N TYR A 141 13.50 6.28 -5.79
CA TYR A 141 13.59 7.71 -6.08
C TYR A 141 12.18 8.30 -6.31
N PHE A 142 11.83 9.27 -5.49
CA PHE A 142 10.58 10.02 -5.57
C PHE A 142 10.88 11.46 -6.00
N GLU A 143 10.30 11.89 -7.10
CA GLU A 143 10.31 13.28 -7.55
C GLU A 143 8.87 13.74 -7.72
N THR A 144 8.40 14.57 -6.81
CA THR A 144 6.97 14.89 -6.68
C THR A 144 6.77 16.40 -6.56
N PHE A 145 5.71 16.93 -7.16
CA PHE A 145 5.32 18.32 -6.99
C PHE A 145 4.54 18.56 -5.68
N ASP A 146 3.95 17.52 -5.08
CA ASP A 146 3.15 17.63 -3.85
C ASP A 146 3.75 16.76 -2.73
N ARG A 147 3.20 16.89 -1.51
CA ARG A 147 3.78 16.34 -0.30
C ARG A 147 3.63 14.83 -0.11
N PRO A 148 2.46 14.20 -0.32
CA PRO A 148 2.20 12.84 0.13
C PRO A 148 3.07 11.80 -0.58
N VAL A 149 3.92 11.11 0.16
CA VAL A 149 4.77 10.02 -0.35
C VAL A 149 4.17 8.67 0.00
N LEU A 150 3.78 8.48 1.28
CA LEU A 150 3.25 7.22 1.76
C LEU A 150 2.02 7.42 2.65
N PHE A 151 0.96 6.75 2.29
CA PHE A 151 -0.22 6.52 3.13
C PHE A 151 -0.29 5.05 3.51
N ALA A 152 -0.43 4.75 4.80
CA ALA A 152 -0.57 3.39 5.27
C ALA A 152 -1.66 3.30 6.34
N LYS A 153 -2.62 2.41 6.14
CA LYS A 153 -3.73 2.15 7.06
C LYS A 153 -3.84 0.65 7.33
N SER A 154 -3.97 0.29 8.61
CA SER A 154 -4.10 -1.09 9.07
C SER A 154 -2.96 -2.02 8.63
N ILE A 155 -1.74 -1.71 9.07
CA ILE A 155 -0.55 -2.49 8.73
C ILE A 155 0.31 -2.82 9.96
N ASP A 156 0.80 -4.05 10.04
CA ASP A 156 1.81 -4.49 10.99
C ASP A 156 3.11 -4.85 10.24
N GLY A 157 4.19 -4.14 10.52
CA GLY A 157 5.47 -4.33 9.86
C GLY A 157 5.61 -3.59 8.53
N LEU A 158 6.11 -2.36 8.60
CA LEU A 158 6.40 -1.49 7.46
C LEU A 158 7.80 -0.87 7.63
N VAL A 159 8.63 -1.03 6.62
CA VAL A 159 9.96 -0.40 6.57
C VAL A 159 10.05 0.48 5.34
N PHE A 160 10.33 1.76 5.55
CA PHE A 160 10.60 2.75 4.50
C PHE A 160 12.01 3.29 4.71
N LYS A 161 12.97 2.88 3.86
CA LYS A 161 14.38 3.20 4.07
C LYS A 161 15.17 3.44 2.79
N ASN A 162 16.27 4.16 2.92
CA ASN A 162 17.23 4.45 1.86
C ASN A 162 16.60 5.08 0.61
N ASN A 163 15.44 5.69 0.72
CA ASN A 163 14.80 6.35 -0.41
C ASN A 163 15.29 7.78 -0.55
N VAL A 164 15.27 8.29 -1.77
CA VAL A 164 15.51 9.71 -2.06
C VAL A 164 14.18 10.37 -2.39
N ILE A 165 13.86 11.44 -1.70
CA ILE A 165 12.62 12.20 -1.87
C ILE A 165 12.99 13.64 -2.25
N ARG A 166 12.60 14.02 -3.45
CA ARG A 166 12.78 15.36 -4.02
C ARG A 166 11.43 15.99 -4.31
N GLN A 167 11.28 17.25 -3.93
CA GLN A 167 10.14 18.04 -4.37
C GLN A 167 10.53 18.92 -5.56
N ASN A 168 9.72 18.89 -6.61
CA ASN A 168 9.83 19.80 -7.74
C ASN A 168 8.68 20.83 -7.74
N THR A 169 8.66 21.70 -8.74
CA THR A 169 7.67 22.76 -8.91
C THR A 169 6.94 22.67 -10.25
N ASP A 170 6.88 21.48 -10.85
CA ASP A 170 6.27 21.27 -12.17
C ASP A 170 4.78 21.57 -12.16
N TYR A 171 4.12 21.37 -11.01
CA TYR A 171 2.71 21.68 -10.78
C TYR A 171 2.53 22.38 -9.43
N PRO A 172 1.48 23.21 -9.27
CA PRO A 172 1.12 23.74 -7.96
C PRO A 172 0.64 22.62 -7.03
N ALA A 173 1.12 22.62 -5.79
CA ALA A 173 0.68 21.66 -4.78
C ALA A 173 -0.78 21.90 -4.37
N PHE A 174 -1.65 20.90 -4.51
CA PHE A 174 -3.08 21.01 -4.24
C PHE A 174 -3.66 19.92 -3.34
N HIS A 175 -2.89 18.86 -3.05
CA HIS A 175 -3.36 17.74 -2.25
C HIS A 175 -3.77 18.18 -0.84
N HIS A 176 -4.87 17.62 -0.31
CA HIS A 176 -5.36 17.95 1.04
C HIS A 176 -4.40 17.51 2.14
N ASN A 177 -3.77 16.33 1.99
CA ASN A 177 -2.70 15.90 2.89
C ASN A 177 -1.42 16.68 2.62
N LYS A 178 -0.88 17.34 3.64
CA LYS A 178 0.33 18.17 3.58
C LYS A 178 1.53 17.51 4.24
N THR A 179 1.47 16.22 4.53
CA THR A 179 2.57 15.47 5.16
C THR A 179 3.16 14.43 4.23
N ARG A 180 4.45 14.11 4.41
CA ARG A 180 5.12 13.05 3.65
C ARG A 180 4.56 11.67 3.96
N PHE A 181 4.27 11.43 5.24
CA PHE A 181 3.80 10.14 5.72
C PHE A 181 2.52 10.33 6.54
N ARG A 182 1.47 9.61 6.18
CA ARG A 182 0.26 9.50 6.97
C ARG A 182 0.01 8.03 7.34
N LEU A 183 0.04 7.74 8.64
CA LEU A 183 0.00 6.39 9.19
C LEU A 183 -1.19 6.26 10.14
N LEU A 184 -2.18 5.44 9.78
CA LEU A 184 -3.40 5.23 10.55
C LEU A 184 -3.46 3.77 11.01
N HIS A 185 -3.68 3.54 12.30
CA HIS A 185 -3.76 2.18 12.83
C HIS A 185 -2.59 1.31 12.33
N THR A 186 -1.37 1.69 12.70
CA THR A 186 -0.15 1.01 12.23
C THR A 186 0.73 0.56 13.39
N ARG A 187 1.48 -0.51 13.19
CA ARG A 187 2.41 -1.06 14.18
C ARG A 187 3.72 -1.54 13.54
N ASN A 188 4.81 -1.50 14.29
CA ASN A 188 6.14 -1.93 13.83
C ASN A 188 6.59 -1.20 12.55
N VAL A 189 6.41 0.13 12.53
CA VAL A 189 6.80 0.99 11.41
C VAL A 189 8.17 1.60 11.66
N LYS A 190 9.06 1.47 10.66
CA LYS A 190 10.38 2.10 10.62
C LYS A 190 10.50 3.00 9.39
N ILE A 191 10.86 4.25 9.60
CA ILE A 191 11.20 5.22 8.56
C ILE A 191 12.63 5.67 8.88
N GLU A 192 13.60 5.27 8.08
CA GLU A 192 15.00 5.48 8.43
C GLU A 192 15.91 5.62 7.21
N LYS A 193 17.01 6.36 7.36
CA LYS A 193 18.06 6.52 6.35
C LYS A 193 17.57 7.03 4.99
N ASN A 194 16.49 7.78 4.97
CA ASN A 194 16.01 8.41 3.75
C ASN A 194 16.68 9.77 3.55
N ASN A 195 16.82 10.17 2.31
CA ASN A 195 17.31 11.50 1.95
C ASN A 195 16.13 12.37 1.49
N PHE A 196 15.77 13.36 2.30
CA PHE A 196 14.76 14.37 1.98
C PHE A 196 15.48 15.64 1.53
N GLU A 197 15.50 15.92 0.23
CA GLU A 197 16.26 17.06 -0.31
C GLU A 197 15.73 18.42 0.18
N ASP A 198 14.47 18.51 0.56
CA ASP A 198 13.85 19.72 1.15
C ASP A 198 13.85 19.72 2.69
N GLY A 199 14.38 18.68 3.32
CA GLY A 199 14.42 18.53 4.78
C GLY A 199 13.07 18.22 5.43
N ASP A 200 12.00 17.98 4.66
CA ASP A 200 10.67 17.66 5.21
C ASP A 200 10.48 16.17 5.45
N GLU A 201 10.55 15.77 6.70
CA GLU A 201 10.31 14.40 7.19
C GLU A 201 8.96 14.25 7.90
N SER A 202 7.97 15.04 7.52
CA SER A 202 6.70 15.12 8.24
C SER A 202 5.94 13.79 8.29
N VAL A 203 5.59 13.37 9.51
CA VAL A 203 4.86 12.12 9.80
C VAL A 203 3.66 12.43 10.68
N VAL A 204 2.48 12.02 10.26
CA VAL A 204 1.26 12.00 11.09
C VAL A 204 0.93 10.55 11.44
N ARG A 205 0.67 10.29 12.71
CA ARG A 205 0.25 8.98 13.25
C ARG A 205 -1.09 9.14 13.98
N GLU A 206 -2.06 8.35 13.56
CA GLU A 206 -3.42 8.32 14.15
C GLU A 206 -3.83 6.88 14.49
#